data_c06c211ccd90527075e4edc14180bdbc
#
_entry.id   c06c211ccd90527075e4edc14180bdbc
#
_cell.length_a   1.000
_cell.length_b   1.000
_cell.length_c   1.000
_cell.angle_alpha   90.00
_cell.angle_beta   90.00
_cell.angle_gamma   90.00
#
_symmetry.space_group_name_H-M   'P 1'
#
loop_
_entity.id
_entity.type
_entity.pdbx_description
1 polymer ?
#
loop_
_entity_poly.entity_id
_entity_poly.type
_entity_poly.pdbx_seq_one_letter_code
_entity_poly.pdbx_strand_id
1 'polypeptide(L)'
;LSAYRSRNVVLANAIGTGVADDKSIYPYVGDMIRFYLGEEPILSNVPTWQCSRPDELSHVLAHLPELVVKEVHGAGGYGMLVGPTASRAELDEFRARILAHPGHYIAQPTLALSTTPTYVESGVAPRHVDLRPYVLCGKEIRTVPGGLCRVALKEGSLVVNSSQGGGTKDTWIIEDPADGAPLPVGQVQSQSQAEG
;
A
#
# COMPACT_ATOMS: atom_id res chain seq x y z
N LEU A 1 19.00 23.14 -0.83
CA LEU A 1 18.17 24.03 0.00
C LEU A 1 18.21 25.48 -0.47
N SER A 2 19.38 26.04 -0.90
CA SER A 2 19.49 27.44 -1.35
C SER A 2 18.52 27.77 -2.48
N ALA A 3 18.50 26.96 -3.55
CA ALA A 3 17.61 27.17 -4.68
C ALA A 3 16.12 27.15 -4.26
N TYR A 4 15.75 26.24 -3.37
CA TYR A 4 14.39 26.17 -2.83
C TYR A 4 14.04 27.40 -1.99
N ARG A 5 14.94 27.82 -1.09
CA ARG A 5 14.75 29.06 -0.29
C ARG A 5 14.67 30.29 -1.17
N SER A 6 15.44 30.35 -2.25
CA SER A 6 15.41 31.47 -3.23
C SER A 6 14.22 31.36 -4.22
N ARG A 7 13.34 30.37 -4.07
CA ARG A 7 12.20 30.12 -4.96
C ARG A 7 12.57 29.87 -6.42
N ASN A 8 13.80 29.40 -6.67
CA ASN A 8 14.28 29.06 -8.01
C ASN A 8 13.92 27.64 -8.43
N VAL A 9 13.34 26.83 -7.53
CA VAL A 9 12.84 25.47 -7.77
C VAL A 9 11.61 25.22 -6.93
N VAL A 10 10.66 24.51 -7.51
CA VAL A 10 9.46 24.02 -6.82
C VAL A 10 9.66 22.53 -6.53
N LEU A 11 9.40 22.12 -5.30
CA LEU A 11 9.37 20.72 -4.89
C LEU A 11 7.91 20.29 -4.73
N ALA A 12 7.53 19.19 -5.38
CA ALA A 12 6.16 18.66 -5.30
C ALA A 12 5.81 18.21 -3.87
N ASN A 13 6.78 17.64 -3.14
CA ASN A 13 6.65 17.32 -1.72
C ASN A 13 7.57 18.24 -0.90
N ALA A 14 7.08 18.75 0.21
CA ALA A 14 7.87 19.60 1.09
C ALA A 14 9.07 18.84 1.68
N ILE A 15 10.12 19.57 2.00
CA ILE A 15 11.29 19.02 2.71
C ILE A 15 10.84 18.56 4.11
N GLY A 16 11.21 17.36 4.49
CA GLY A 16 10.83 16.75 5.78
C GLY A 16 9.62 15.83 5.72
N THR A 17 8.91 15.72 4.58
CA THR A 17 7.76 14.79 4.42
C THR A 17 8.16 13.33 4.39
N GLY A 18 9.46 12.99 4.36
CA GLY A 18 9.96 11.62 4.42
C GLY A 18 9.56 10.87 5.70
N VAL A 19 9.13 11.56 6.76
CA VAL A 19 8.53 10.92 7.94
C VAL A 19 7.30 10.08 7.58
N ALA A 20 6.58 10.43 6.51
CA ALA A 20 5.42 9.68 6.02
C ALA A 20 5.80 8.33 5.36
N ASP A 21 7.07 8.14 4.99
CA ASP A 21 7.57 6.87 4.44
C ASP A 21 7.87 5.84 5.54
N ASP A 22 8.01 6.30 6.78
CA ASP A 22 8.23 5.46 7.95
C ASP A 22 6.95 4.72 8.32
N LYS A 23 6.95 3.39 8.15
CA LYS A 23 5.77 2.57 8.44
C LYS A 23 5.39 2.52 9.91
N SER A 24 6.31 2.91 10.82
CA SER A 24 6.00 3.00 12.26
C SER A 24 5.12 4.20 12.61
N ILE A 25 4.99 5.18 11.69
CA ILE A 25 4.08 6.32 11.84
C ILE A 25 2.63 5.96 11.49
N TYR A 26 2.43 4.97 10.61
CA TYR A 26 1.12 4.59 10.12
C TYR A 26 0.07 4.28 11.21
N PRO A 27 0.39 3.58 12.32
CA PRO A 27 -0.57 3.33 13.39
C PRO A 27 -1.16 4.59 14.03
N TYR A 28 -0.42 5.69 14.01
CA TYR A 28 -0.82 6.95 14.65
C TYR A 28 -1.69 7.85 13.78
N VAL A 29 -1.88 7.53 12.49
CA VAL A 29 -2.61 8.40 11.56
C VAL A 29 -4.03 8.69 12.04
N GLY A 30 -4.74 7.68 12.56
CA GLY A 30 -6.06 7.87 13.13
C GLY A 30 -6.09 8.85 14.31
N ASP A 31 -5.10 8.72 15.20
CA ASP A 31 -4.98 9.61 16.36
C ASP A 31 -4.56 11.03 15.95
N MET A 32 -3.72 11.17 14.91
CA MET A 32 -3.38 12.48 14.34
C MET A 32 -4.62 13.16 13.75
N ILE A 33 -5.48 12.44 13.04
CA ILE A 33 -6.73 12.99 12.51
C ILE A 33 -7.62 13.51 13.65
N ARG A 34 -7.82 12.71 14.69
CA ARG A 34 -8.61 13.14 15.86
C ARG A 34 -8.00 14.35 16.55
N PHE A 35 -6.67 14.34 16.72
CA PHE A 35 -5.98 15.42 17.44
C PHE A 35 -5.95 16.74 16.67
N TYR A 36 -5.59 16.71 15.38
CA TYR A 36 -5.40 17.94 14.59
C TYR A 36 -6.68 18.44 13.94
N LEU A 37 -7.59 17.56 13.55
CA LEU A 37 -8.81 17.92 12.82
C LEU A 37 -10.06 17.87 13.72
N GLY A 38 -10.03 17.18 14.86
CA GLY A 38 -11.21 16.95 15.70
C GLY A 38 -12.26 16.06 15.04
N GLU A 39 -11.84 15.24 14.08
CA GLU A 39 -12.71 14.38 13.26
C GLU A 39 -12.40 12.91 13.46
N GLU A 40 -13.35 12.03 13.19
CA GLU A 40 -13.10 10.60 13.09
C GLU A 40 -12.55 10.25 11.69
N PRO A 41 -11.59 9.31 11.59
CA PRO A 41 -11.09 8.84 10.31
C PRO A 41 -12.22 8.26 9.45
N ILE A 42 -12.33 8.73 8.20
CA ILE A 42 -13.29 8.18 7.21
C ILE A 42 -12.87 6.76 6.79
N LEU A 43 -11.56 6.52 6.64
CA LEU A 43 -11.01 5.23 6.29
C LEU A 43 -10.34 4.60 7.51
N SER A 44 -10.61 3.32 7.73
CA SER A 44 -9.95 2.55 8.78
C SER A 44 -8.54 2.16 8.34
N ASN A 45 -7.55 2.39 9.21
CA ASN A 45 -6.20 1.88 9.00
C ASN A 45 -6.15 0.37 9.25
N VAL A 46 -5.26 -0.30 8.54
CA VAL A 46 -4.94 -1.71 8.83
C VAL A 46 -4.31 -1.80 10.22
N PRO A 47 -4.78 -2.70 11.10
CA PRO A 47 -4.13 -2.95 12.38
C PRO A 47 -2.63 -3.19 12.17
N THR A 48 -1.80 -2.48 12.93
CA THR A 48 -0.35 -2.53 12.73
C THR A 48 0.35 -2.61 14.08
N TRP A 49 1.15 -3.65 14.24
CA TRP A 49 1.96 -3.88 15.44
C TRP A 49 3.37 -3.38 15.21
N GLN A 50 3.89 -2.65 16.19
CA GLN A 50 5.26 -2.16 16.21
C GLN A 50 6.14 -3.10 17.01
N CYS A 51 7.08 -3.79 16.38
CA CYS A 51 7.95 -4.74 17.08
C CYS A 51 8.88 -4.06 18.12
N SER A 52 8.99 -2.74 18.08
CA SER A 52 9.69 -1.96 19.11
C SER A 52 9.00 -1.99 20.49
N ARG A 53 7.73 -2.38 20.54
CA ARG A 53 6.93 -2.48 21.77
C ARG A 53 6.91 -3.93 22.26
N PRO A 54 7.32 -4.22 23.50
CA PRO A 54 7.46 -5.60 24.00
C PRO A 54 6.19 -6.45 23.86
N ASP A 55 5.03 -5.87 24.18
CA ASP A 55 3.75 -6.59 24.11
C ASP A 55 3.36 -6.93 22.66
N GLU A 56 3.53 -5.95 21.76
CA GLU A 56 3.26 -6.12 20.35
C GLU A 56 4.28 -7.07 19.69
N LEU A 57 5.56 -7.02 20.10
CA LEU A 57 6.58 -7.97 19.67
C LEU A 57 6.21 -9.40 20.03
N SER A 58 5.76 -9.62 21.26
CA SER A 58 5.35 -10.94 21.73
C SER A 58 4.21 -11.50 20.89
N HIS A 59 3.21 -10.67 20.56
CA HIS A 59 2.11 -11.02 19.66
C HIS A 59 2.63 -11.39 18.26
N VAL A 60 3.47 -10.54 17.67
CA VAL A 60 4.02 -10.77 16.32
C VAL A 60 4.80 -12.08 16.25
N LEU A 61 5.64 -12.36 17.22
CA LEU A 61 6.44 -13.60 17.26
C LEU A 61 5.56 -14.86 17.40
N ALA A 62 4.45 -14.77 18.13
CA ALA A 62 3.51 -15.87 18.30
C ALA A 62 2.70 -16.17 17.03
N HIS A 63 2.37 -15.12 16.24
CA HIS A 63 1.49 -15.20 15.06
C HIS A 63 2.23 -14.99 13.73
N LEU A 64 3.55 -15.08 13.72
CA LEU A 64 4.39 -14.81 12.55
C LEU A 64 3.92 -15.51 11.25
N PRO A 65 3.45 -16.78 11.27
CA PRO A 65 2.93 -17.46 10.09
C PRO A 65 1.65 -16.85 9.50
N GLU A 66 0.95 -16.00 10.24
CA GLU A 66 -0.33 -15.41 9.83
C GLU A 66 -0.18 -13.96 9.36
N LEU A 67 0.96 -13.35 9.63
CA LEU A 67 1.19 -11.91 9.48
C LEU A 67 2.03 -11.57 8.25
N VAL A 68 1.90 -10.33 7.81
CA VAL A 68 2.85 -9.70 6.89
C VAL A 68 3.77 -8.81 7.71
N VAL A 69 5.06 -9.12 7.72
CA VAL A 69 6.09 -8.32 8.41
C VAL A 69 6.83 -7.48 7.38
N LYS A 70 7.06 -6.21 7.72
CA LYS A 70 7.70 -5.23 6.83
C LYS A 70 8.79 -4.48 7.58
N GLU A 71 9.89 -4.20 6.89
CA GLU A 71 10.88 -3.24 7.38
C GLU A 71 10.27 -1.83 7.43
N VAL A 72 10.52 -1.10 8.49
CA VAL A 72 10.02 0.27 8.71
C VAL A 72 10.40 1.19 7.55
N HIS A 73 11.64 1.13 7.09
CA HIS A 73 12.18 1.95 6.01
C HIS A 73 12.26 1.22 4.67
N GLY A 74 11.84 -0.04 4.59
CA GLY A 74 11.87 -0.83 3.36
C GLY A 74 10.90 -0.31 2.29
N ALA A 75 11.22 -0.51 1.02
CA ALA A 75 10.39 -0.14 -0.12
C ALA A 75 10.36 -1.26 -1.17
N GLY A 76 9.41 -1.19 -2.12
CA GLY A 76 9.35 -2.10 -3.26
C GLY A 76 8.98 -3.57 -2.94
N GLY A 77 8.57 -3.88 -1.70
CA GLY A 77 8.29 -5.24 -1.26
C GLY A 77 9.54 -6.07 -0.91
N TYR A 78 10.72 -5.45 -0.93
CA TYR A 78 11.95 -6.07 -0.44
C TYR A 78 11.97 -6.07 1.10
N GLY A 79 12.60 -7.08 1.70
CA GLY A 79 12.66 -7.20 3.16
C GLY A 79 11.30 -7.42 3.84
N MET A 80 10.35 -8.02 3.12
CA MET A 80 9.01 -8.32 3.60
C MET A 80 8.81 -9.82 3.73
N LEU A 81 8.17 -10.25 4.82
CA LEU A 81 7.70 -11.61 5.01
C LEU A 81 6.18 -11.64 4.81
N VAL A 82 5.70 -12.56 3.99
CA VAL A 82 4.28 -12.92 3.90
C VAL A 82 4.11 -14.28 4.58
N GLY A 83 3.76 -14.26 5.86
CA GLY A 83 3.74 -15.45 6.73
C GLY A 83 2.99 -16.65 6.16
N PRO A 84 1.76 -16.49 5.61
CA PRO A 84 0.98 -17.61 5.07
C PRO A 84 1.65 -18.36 3.91
N THR A 85 2.56 -17.73 3.19
CA THR A 85 3.27 -18.34 2.04
C THR A 85 4.74 -18.61 2.32
N ALA A 86 5.22 -18.25 3.52
CA ALA A 86 6.61 -18.42 3.91
C ALA A 86 6.94 -19.87 4.29
N SER A 87 8.12 -20.30 3.91
CA SER A 87 8.69 -21.55 4.40
C SER A 87 9.09 -21.45 5.87
N ARG A 88 9.26 -22.60 6.51
CA ARG A 88 9.74 -22.66 7.91
C ARG A 88 11.09 -21.94 8.08
N ALA A 89 12.00 -22.11 7.13
CA ALA A 89 13.31 -21.47 7.19
C ALA A 89 13.21 -19.94 7.12
N GLU A 90 12.35 -19.40 6.26
CA GLU A 90 12.10 -17.95 6.18
C GLU A 90 11.48 -17.40 7.46
N LEU A 91 10.51 -18.13 8.06
CA LEU A 91 9.93 -17.75 9.35
C LEU A 91 10.98 -17.70 10.46
N ASP A 92 11.85 -18.71 10.54
CA ASP A 92 12.90 -18.78 11.56
C ASP A 92 13.96 -17.68 11.34
N GLU A 93 14.32 -17.38 10.09
CA GLU A 93 15.21 -16.28 9.74
C GLU A 93 14.60 -14.92 10.12
N PHE A 94 13.34 -14.64 9.74
CA PHE A 94 12.69 -13.39 10.09
C PHE A 94 12.50 -13.24 11.60
N ARG A 95 12.19 -14.31 12.31
CA ARG A 95 12.16 -14.31 13.78
C ARG A 95 13.49 -13.85 14.37
N ALA A 96 14.60 -14.37 13.88
CA ALA A 96 15.93 -13.96 14.34
C ALA A 96 16.23 -12.49 14.05
N ARG A 97 15.87 -12.01 12.85
CA ARG A 97 16.04 -10.61 12.44
C ARG A 97 15.22 -9.65 13.32
N ILE A 98 13.96 -9.99 13.57
CA ILE A 98 13.05 -9.18 14.41
C ILE A 98 13.59 -9.09 15.83
N LEU A 99 14.04 -10.21 16.41
CA LEU A 99 14.62 -10.24 17.76
C LEU A 99 15.92 -9.43 17.86
N ALA A 100 16.74 -9.45 16.81
CA ALA A 100 18.00 -8.69 16.78
C ALA A 100 17.74 -7.17 16.67
N HIS A 101 16.73 -6.75 15.92
CA HIS A 101 16.45 -5.34 15.63
C HIS A 101 14.94 -5.04 15.63
N PRO A 102 14.25 -5.17 16.80
CA PRO A 102 12.79 -5.05 16.84
C PRO A 102 12.26 -3.69 16.33
N GLY A 103 13.00 -2.60 16.56
CA GLY A 103 12.61 -1.27 16.07
C GLY A 103 12.62 -1.12 14.55
N HIS A 104 13.17 -2.08 13.80
CA HIS A 104 13.21 -2.02 12.34
C HIS A 104 11.99 -2.66 11.67
N TYR A 105 11.04 -3.23 12.43
CA TYR A 105 9.95 -4.00 11.89
C TYR A 105 8.59 -3.58 12.42
N ILE A 106 7.61 -3.65 11.53
CA ILE A 106 6.19 -3.65 11.84
C ILE A 106 5.56 -4.93 11.31
N ALA A 107 4.40 -5.31 11.86
CA ALA A 107 3.61 -6.40 11.35
C ALA A 107 2.16 -5.98 11.16
N GLN A 108 1.49 -6.60 10.20
CA GLN A 108 0.09 -6.37 9.87
C GLN A 108 -0.59 -7.73 9.60
N PRO A 109 -1.92 -7.85 9.79
CA PRO A 109 -2.62 -9.05 9.35
C PRO A 109 -2.51 -9.19 7.82
N THR A 110 -2.54 -10.42 7.34
CA THR A 110 -2.66 -10.68 5.90
C THR A 110 -4.04 -10.27 5.43
N LEU A 111 -4.10 -9.36 4.46
CA LEU A 111 -5.35 -8.86 3.90
C LEU A 111 -5.75 -9.67 2.67
N ALA A 112 -7.03 -9.96 2.55
CA ALA A 112 -7.63 -10.42 1.32
C ALA A 112 -7.82 -9.21 0.39
N LEU A 113 -6.90 -9.01 -0.55
CA LEU A 113 -7.02 -7.95 -1.54
C LEU A 113 -8.18 -8.22 -2.48
N SER A 114 -8.84 -7.14 -2.95
CA SER A 114 -9.83 -7.22 -4.02
C SER A 114 -9.22 -7.84 -5.27
N THR A 115 -10.08 -8.46 -6.09
CA THR A 115 -9.67 -9.00 -7.39
C THR A 115 -10.41 -8.30 -8.53
N THR A 116 -9.78 -8.25 -9.70
CA THR A 116 -10.39 -7.72 -10.92
C THR A 116 -10.09 -8.66 -12.10
N PRO A 117 -11.00 -8.77 -13.09
CA PRO A 117 -10.71 -9.47 -14.32
C PRO A 117 -9.45 -8.88 -14.99
N THR A 118 -8.49 -9.72 -15.28
CA THR A 118 -7.20 -9.33 -15.86
C THR A 118 -6.85 -10.26 -17.01
N TYR A 119 -6.43 -9.68 -18.13
CA TYR A 119 -5.93 -10.46 -19.25
C TYR A 119 -4.57 -11.06 -18.92
N VAL A 120 -4.45 -12.36 -19.09
CA VAL A 120 -3.23 -13.16 -18.88
C VAL A 120 -3.09 -14.12 -20.07
N GLU A 121 -1.96 -14.81 -20.21
CA GLU A 121 -1.72 -15.72 -21.35
C GLU A 121 -2.85 -16.74 -21.58
N SER A 122 -3.47 -17.21 -20.52
CA SER A 122 -4.59 -18.17 -20.59
C SER A 122 -5.97 -17.54 -20.83
N GLY A 123 -6.04 -16.21 -21.06
CA GLY A 123 -7.31 -15.48 -21.24
C GLY A 123 -7.57 -14.49 -20.11
N VAL A 124 -8.83 -14.36 -19.68
CA VAL A 124 -9.21 -13.46 -18.58
C VAL A 124 -9.31 -14.25 -17.28
N ALA A 125 -8.55 -13.83 -16.27
CA ALA A 125 -8.55 -14.45 -14.94
C ALA A 125 -8.57 -13.39 -13.82
N PRO A 126 -9.10 -13.71 -12.62
CA PRO A 126 -9.07 -12.81 -11.49
C PRO A 126 -7.63 -12.62 -11.00
N ARG A 127 -7.26 -11.37 -10.73
CA ARG A 127 -5.96 -11.02 -10.13
C ARG A 127 -6.16 -9.97 -9.05
N HIS A 128 -5.37 -10.07 -7.99
CA HIS A 128 -5.39 -9.11 -6.88
C HIS A 128 -4.94 -7.73 -7.34
N VAL A 129 -5.61 -6.69 -6.80
CA VAL A 129 -5.35 -5.29 -7.11
C VAL A 129 -5.27 -4.44 -5.85
N ASP A 130 -4.53 -3.34 -5.93
CA ASP A 130 -4.61 -2.22 -5.00
C ASP A 130 -4.98 -0.93 -5.74
N LEU A 131 -5.68 -0.02 -5.06
CA LEU A 131 -5.99 1.32 -5.55
C LEU A 131 -4.97 2.32 -4.98
N ARG A 132 -4.44 3.18 -5.84
CA ARG A 132 -3.52 4.27 -5.48
C ARG A 132 -4.12 5.60 -5.93
N PRO A 133 -4.91 6.27 -5.08
CA PRO A 133 -5.44 7.58 -5.36
C PRO A 133 -4.33 8.64 -5.26
N TYR A 134 -4.52 9.75 -5.99
CA TYR A 134 -3.66 10.92 -5.90
C TYR A 134 -4.38 12.04 -5.18
N VAL A 135 -3.77 12.55 -4.10
CA VAL A 135 -4.28 13.65 -3.30
C VAL A 135 -3.32 14.83 -3.41
N LEU A 136 -3.82 15.96 -3.85
CA LEU A 136 -3.09 17.21 -3.95
C LEU A 136 -3.37 18.04 -2.69
N CYS A 137 -2.34 18.29 -1.89
CA CYS A 137 -2.43 19.02 -0.65
C CYS A 137 -1.83 20.44 -0.84
N GLY A 138 -2.69 21.45 -0.97
CA GLY A 138 -2.32 22.85 -1.12
C GLY A 138 -3.14 23.73 -0.17
N LYS A 139 -3.56 24.90 -0.65
CA LYS A 139 -4.56 25.73 0.07
C LYS A 139 -5.89 24.99 0.22
N GLU A 140 -6.21 24.18 -0.78
CA GLU A 140 -7.33 23.27 -0.80
C GLU A 140 -6.81 21.84 -1.00
N ILE A 141 -7.46 20.87 -0.37
CA ILE A 141 -7.18 19.46 -0.61
C ILE A 141 -8.06 19.01 -1.77
N ARG A 142 -7.44 18.44 -2.79
CA ARG A 142 -8.13 17.94 -3.98
C ARG A 142 -7.71 16.51 -4.29
N THR A 143 -8.67 15.67 -4.55
CA THR A 143 -8.41 14.33 -5.08
C THR A 143 -8.48 14.39 -6.60
N VAL A 144 -7.49 13.82 -7.28
CA VAL A 144 -7.54 13.65 -8.73
C VAL A 144 -8.69 12.69 -9.07
N PRO A 145 -9.59 13.01 -10.03
CA PRO A 145 -10.66 12.11 -10.43
C PRO A 145 -10.09 10.93 -11.22
N GLY A 146 -9.71 9.88 -10.52
CA GLY A 146 -9.05 8.70 -11.06
C GLY A 146 -7.95 8.21 -10.13
N GLY A 147 -7.17 7.28 -10.58
CA GLY A 147 -6.07 6.71 -9.82
C GLY A 147 -5.30 5.67 -10.62
N LEU A 148 -4.28 5.10 -10.00
CA LEU A 148 -3.56 3.95 -10.49
C LEU A 148 -3.98 2.73 -9.68
N CYS A 149 -4.34 1.64 -10.35
CA CYS A 149 -4.40 0.32 -9.73
C CYS A 149 -3.16 -0.48 -10.12
N ARG A 150 -2.51 -1.09 -9.15
CA ARG A 150 -1.52 -2.14 -9.41
C ARG A 150 -2.19 -3.50 -9.35
N VAL A 151 -1.76 -4.41 -10.20
CA VAL A 151 -2.31 -5.75 -10.32
C VAL A 151 -1.23 -6.81 -10.19
N ALA A 152 -1.46 -7.85 -9.38
CA ALA A 152 -0.58 -9.00 -9.29
C ALA A 152 -0.80 -9.91 -10.52
N LEU A 153 0.16 -10.00 -11.44
CA LEU A 153 0.01 -10.85 -12.64
C LEU A 153 0.14 -12.33 -12.31
N LYS A 154 0.92 -12.67 -11.28
CA LYS A 154 1.06 -14.05 -10.81
C LYS A 154 -0.19 -14.46 -10.02
N GLU A 155 -0.73 -15.63 -10.32
CA GLU A 155 -1.89 -16.19 -9.64
C GLU A 155 -1.65 -16.37 -8.13
N GLY A 156 -2.63 -15.96 -7.33
CA GLY A 156 -2.57 -16.05 -5.87
C GLY A 156 -1.60 -15.08 -5.18
N SER A 157 -0.80 -14.31 -5.94
CA SER A 157 0.13 -13.36 -5.34
C SER A 157 -0.61 -12.17 -4.75
N LEU A 158 -0.26 -11.79 -3.51
CA LEU A 158 -0.67 -10.56 -2.85
C LEU A 158 0.30 -9.39 -3.11
N VAL A 159 1.42 -9.65 -3.79
CA VAL A 159 2.42 -8.64 -4.12
C VAL A 159 2.10 -8.05 -5.48
N VAL A 160 1.66 -6.80 -5.49
CA VAL A 160 1.22 -6.06 -6.69
C VAL A 160 2.29 -5.11 -7.25
N ASN A 161 3.50 -5.08 -6.65
CA ASN A 161 4.57 -4.19 -7.08
C ASN A 161 5.12 -4.56 -8.46
N SER A 162 5.27 -3.56 -9.33
CA SER A 162 5.86 -3.74 -10.66
C SER A 162 7.29 -4.28 -10.61
N SER A 163 8.09 -3.91 -9.59
CA SER A 163 9.44 -4.47 -9.37
C SER A 163 9.46 -5.98 -9.10
N GLN A 164 8.31 -6.59 -8.83
CA GLN A 164 8.14 -8.02 -8.61
C GLN A 164 7.17 -8.66 -9.62
N GLY A 165 7.10 -8.12 -10.83
CA GLY A 165 6.27 -8.65 -11.91
C GLY A 165 4.79 -8.26 -11.82
N GLY A 166 4.45 -7.21 -11.08
CA GLY A 166 3.10 -6.64 -11.09
C GLY A 166 2.86 -5.75 -12.32
N GLY A 167 1.61 -5.70 -12.77
CA GLY A 167 1.13 -4.80 -13.81
C GLY A 167 0.39 -3.58 -13.25
N THR A 168 -0.15 -2.77 -14.15
CA THR A 168 -0.94 -1.59 -13.82
C THR A 168 -2.27 -1.59 -14.56
N LYS A 169 -3.26 -0.94 -13.99
CA LYS A 169 -4.55 -0.62 -14.61
C LYS A 169 -4.93 0.81 -14.28
N ASP A 170 -5.51 1.52 -15.24
CA ASP A 170 -6.11 2.82 -14.99
C ASP A 170 -7.39 2.66 -14.16
N THR A 171 -7.65 3.63 -13.30
CA THR A 171 -8.88 3.71 -12.52
C THR A 171 -9.67 4.91 -12.98
N TRP A 172 -10.89 4.67 -13.44
CA TRP A 172 -11.81 5.71 -13.84
C TRP A 172 -12.89 5.87 -12.79
N ILE A 173 -13.20 7.12 -12.46
CA ILE A 173 -14.36 7.45 -11.64
C ILE A 173 -15.53 7.67 -12.60
N ILE A 174 -16.56 6.88 -12.42
CA ILE A 174 -17.80 7.01 -13.21
C ILE A 174 -18.70 7.96 -12.41
N GLU A 175 -19.12 9.05 -13.04
CA GLU A 175 -20.16 9.91 -12.48
C GLU A 175 -21.50 9.18 -12.59
N ASP A 176 -22.28 9.19 -11.52
CA ASP A 176 -23.65 8.71 -11.59
C ASP A 176 -24.43 9.61 -12.55
N PRO A 177 -25.05 9.06 -13.60
CA PRO A 177 -25.90 9.87 -14.46
C PRO A 177 -27.02 10.44 -13.63
N ALA A 178 -27.15 11.76 -13.63
CA ALA A 178 -28.29 12.43 -13.04
C ALA A 178 -29.55 11.83 -13.69
N ASP A 179 -30.48 11.33 -12.87
CA ASP A 179 -31.80 10.84 -13.24
C ASP A 179 -31.85 9.69 -14.30
N GLY A 180 -31.41 8.50 -13.89
CA GLY A 180 -31.92 7.26 -14.53
C GLY A 180 -31.41 6.90 -15.90
N ALA A 181 -30.41 7.58 -16.46
CA ALA A 181 -29.74 7.13 -17.67
C ALA A 181 -28.91 5.86 -17.39
N PRO A 182 -28.96 4.82 -18.24
CA PRO A 182 -28.15 3.63 -18.05
C PRO A 182 -26.67 3.99 -18.10
N LEU A 183 -25.91 3.49 -17.13
CA LEU A 183 -24.45 3.64 -17.12
C LEU A 183 -23.88 3.14 -18.46
N PRO A 184 -22.99 3.91 -19.12
CA PRO A 184 -22.30 3.38 -20.27
C PRO A 184 -21.49 2.15 -19.82
N VAL A 185 -21.76 1.01 -20.44
CA VAL A 185 -20.97 -0.20 -20.22
C VAL A 185 -19.57 0.09 -20.78
N GLY A 186 -18.69 0.56 -19.90
CA GLY A 186 -17.34 0.95 -20.24
C GLY A 186 -16.56 -0.24 -20.75
N GLN A 187 -16.00 -0.13 -21.93
CA GLN A 187 -14.96 -1.05 -22.39
C GLN A 187 -13.74 -0.84 -21.48
N VAL A 188 -13.45 -1.81 -20.63
CA VAL A 188 -12.20 -1.85 -19.86
C VAL A 188 -11.06 -2.12 -20.85
N GLN A 189 -10.43 -1.09 -21.34
CA GLN A 189 -9.17 -1.24 -22.09
C GLN A 189 -8.04 -1.46 -21.07
N SER A 190 -7.61 -2.70 -20.93
CA SER A 190 -6.37 -3.03 -20.25
C SER A 190 -5.21 -2.80 -21.24
N GLN A 191 -4.42 -1.77 -21.05
CA GLN A 191 -3.12 -1.69 -21.70
C GLN A 191 -2.10 -2.45 -20.84
N SER A 192 -1.71 -3.63 -21.30
CA SER A 192 -0.50 -4.27 -20.83
C SER A 192 0.65 -3.71 -21.68
N GLN A 193 1.49 -2.88 -21.11
CA GLN A 193 2.80 -2.63 -21.70
C GLN A 193 3.68 -3.84 -21.33
N ALA A 194 3.84 -4.74 -22.31
CA ALA A 194 4.94 -5.66 -22.31
C ALA A 194 6.14 -4.91 -22.91
N GLU A 195 7.05 -4.47 -22.07
CA GLU A 195 8.39 -4.10 -22.52
C GLU A 195 9.27 -5.35 -22.46
N GLY A 196 9.86 -5.67 -23.62
CA GLY A 196 10.81 -6.75 -23.83
C GLY A 196 12.20 -6.47 -23.24
#